data_cfe831bef6e761041890a500c9443ec7
#
_entry.id   cfe831bef6e761041890a500c9443ec7
#
_cell.length_a   1.000
_cell.length_b   1.000
_cell.length_c   1.000
_cell.angle_alpha   90.00
_cell.angle_beta   90.00
_cell.angle_gamma   90.00
#
_symmetry.space_group_name_H-M   'P 1'
#
loop_
_entity.id
_entity.type
_entity.pdbx_description
1 polymer ?
#
loop_
_entity_poly.entity_id
_entity_poly.type
_entity_poly.pdbx_seq_one_letter_code
_entity_poly.pdbx_strand_id
1 'polypeptide(L)'
;MFRDHAVPAGKRIQHTDGIFHPPKERRQKHSPYCINNMNHFPSINAISASICLLGCGLALPVFSQQPEKGKPDAAHISKTKADWWSQRHALLKQTLAETPCQLLFIGDSITHRWETDGKKIWSQYFSPYAPVNFGIGGDRTEHVLWRIDDSALKTPHSPQVCVIMVGTNNTGQYKGRQTPQETAEGIREIASRVHRLHPATEIILLHIFPRGKTAEDPLRIQNEMINRELDKTNMPRVHVVNINSVFLDKDGTFLPGITGDPVHLTEKGYRLWADALLPEIKKYMK
;
A
#
# COMPACT_ATOMS: atom_id res chain seq x y z
N MET A 1 -2.73 42.77 56.70
CA MET A 1 -3.80 41.86 57.15
C MET A 1 -3.77 40.63 56.26
N PHE A 2 -3.04 39.62 56.74
CA PHE A 2 -2.92 38.33 56.09
C PHE A 2 -4.10 37.46 56.48
N ARG A 3 -4.66 36.70 55.54
CA ARG A 3 -5.52 35.55 55.84
C ARG A 3 -5.04 34.38 55.01
N ASP A 4 -4.48 33.44 55.74
CA ASP A 4 -4.14 32.07 55.28
C ASP A 4 -5.45 31.31 55.01
N HIS A 5 -5.48 30.57 53.89
CA HIS A 5 -6.43 29.50 53.69
C HIS A 5 -5.65 28.20 53.41
N ALA A 6 -5.84 27.30 54.35
CA ALA A 6 -5.27 25.96 54.40
C ALA A 6 -5.79 25.07 53.30
N VAL A 7 -4.88 24.22 52.78
CA VAL A 7 -5.13 23.13 51.86
C VAL A 7 -5.49 21.88 52.68
N PRO A 8 -6.54 21.09 52.38
CA PRO A 8 -6.78 19.83 53.03
C PRO A 8 -5.99 18.68 52.35
N ALA A 9 -5.41 17.85 53.20
CA ALA A 9 -4.55 16.71 52.93
C ALA A 9 -5.26 15.55 52.21
N GLY A 10 -4.44 14.81 51.48
CA GLY A 10 -4.66 13.70 50.60
C GLY A 10 -5.51 12.50 51.06
N LYS A 11 -6.03 11.83 50.06
CA LYS A 11 -6.39 10.41 50.11
C LYS A 11 -5.40 9.63 49.26
N ARG A 12 -4.62 8.76 49.93
CA ARG A 12 -3.80 7.71 49.30
C ARG A 12 -4.72 6.70 48.65
N ILE A 13 -4.55 6.46 47.38
CA ILE A 13 -5.14 5.32 46.67
C ILE A 13 -4.07 4.20 46.69
N GLN A 14 -4.43 3.07 47.29
CA GLN A 14 -3.61 1.86 47.29
C GLN A 14 -3.70 1.21 45.90
N HIS A 15 -2.54 0.97 45.28
CA HIS A 15 -2.39 0.09 44.13
C HIS A 15 -2.51 -1.37 44.58
N THR A 16 -3.49 -2.08 44.06
CA THR A 16 -3.55 -3.54 44.13
C THR A 16 -2.97 -4.08 42.81
N ASP A 17 -1.82 -4.75 42.93
CA ASP A 17 -1.18 -5.47 41.84
C ASP A 17 -2.03 -6.69 41.47
N GLY A 18 -2.76 -6.61 40.38
CA GLY A 18 -3.44 -7.73 39.76
C GLY A 18 -2.51 -8.47 38.81
N ILE A 19 -2.06 -9.65 39.25
CA ILE A 19 -1.26 -10.58 38.44
C ILE A 19 -2.14 -11.16 37.34
N PHE A 20 -1.85 -10.83 36.09
CA PHE A 20 -2.54 -11.33 34.91
C PHE A 20 -1.92 -12.70 34.51
N HIS A 21 -2.68 -13.78 34.66
CA HIS A 21 -2.33 -15.10 34.12
C HIS A 21 -2.99 -15.31 32.76
N PRO A 22 -2.23 -15.72 31.73
CA PRO A 22 -2.82 -16.05 30.44
C PRO A 22 -3.54 -17.40 30.47
N PRO A 23 -4.62 -17.58 29.67
CA PRO A 23 -5.39 -18.82 29.65
C PRO A 23 -4.60 -19.97 28.97
N LYS A 24 -4.72 -21.17 29.55
CA LYS A 24 -4.09 -22.42 29.11
C LYS A 24 -4.64 -22.87 27.76
N GLU A 25 -3.75 -23.21 26.84
CA GLU A 25 -4.05 -23.87 25.58
C GLU A 25 -4.78 -25.21 25.79
N ARG A 26 -5.92 -25.36 25.12
CA ARG A 26 -6.60 -26.65 24.99
C ARG A 26 -6.00 -27.43 23.83
N ARG A 27 -5.31 -28.49 24.13
CA ARG A 27 -4.91 -29.51 23.16
C ARG A 27 -6.15 -30.17 22.54
N GLN A 28 -6.36 -30.04 21.25
CA GLN A 28 -7.31 -30.87 20.52
C GLN A 28 -6.59 -32.15 20.04
N LYS A 29 -7.26 -33.27 20.36
CA LYS A 29 -6.83 -34.63 20.06
C LYS A 29 -6.99 -34.92 18.56
N HIS A 30 -5.98 -35.52 18.00
CA HIS A 30 -6.01 -36.17 16.68
C HIS A 30 -6.98 -37.35 16.72
N SER A 31 -7.79 -37.48 15.67
CA SER A 31 -8.48 -38.71 15.32
C SER A 31 -8.02 -39.13 13.91
N PRO A 32 -7.64 -40.39 13.73
CA PRO A 32 -7.18 -40.91 12.45
C PRO A 32 -8.34 -41.59 11.72
N TYR A 33 -8.55 -41.26 10.47
CA TYR A 33 -9.27 -42.16 9.55
C TYR A 33 -8.42 -42.43 8.33
N CYS A 34 -7.97 -43.69 8.30
CA CYS A 34 -7.48 -44.40 7.12
C CYS A 34 -8.66 -44.85 6.24
N ILE A 35 -8.30 -45.17 5.02
CA ILE A 35 -8.77 -46.28 4.17
C ILE A 35 -9.33 -45.85 2.82
N ASN A 36 -8.52 -46.21 1.85
CA ASN A 36 -8.74 -46.99 0.62
C ASN A 36 -10.09 -46.85 -0.11
N ASN A 37 -9.99 -46.50 -1.38
CA ASN A 37 -10.47 -47.50 -2.37
C ASN A 37 -9.90 -47.20 -3.78
N MET A 38 -9.18 -48.20 -4.29
CA MET A 38 -8.95 -48.36 -5.73
C MET A 38 -10.25 -48.81 -6.37
N ASN A 39 -10.55 -48.38 -7.58
CA ASN A 39 -11.28 -49.14 -8.57
C ASN A 39 -11.05 -48.53 -9.97
N HIS A 40 -10.31 -49.26 -10.75
CA HIS A 40 -10.62 -49.90 -12.02
C HIS A 40 -11.07 -48.98 -13.17
N PHE A 41 -10.14 -48.85 -14.13
CA PHE A 41 -10.44 -48.57 -15.53
C PHE A 41 -10.97 -49.79 -16.26
N PRO A 42 -11.84 -49.62 -17.26
CA PRO A 42 -11.81 -50.48 -18.42
C PRO A 42 -11.35 -49.73 -19.69
N SER A 43 -10.42 -50.35 -20.35
CA SER A 43 -9.96 -50.07 -21.69
C SER A 43 -11.06 -50.40 -22.73
N ILE A 44 -11.26 -49.51 -23.72
CA ILE A 44 -11.97 -49.88 -24.97
C ILE A 44 -11.09 -49.48 -26.15
N ASN A 45 -10.86 -50.50 -26.98
CA ASN A 45 -10.06 -50.47 -28.21
C ASN A 45 -10.74 -49.71 -29.36
N ALA A 46 -9.88 -49.12 -30.12
CA ALA A 46 -9.84 -48.83 -31.55
C ALA A 46 -11.08 -49.14 -32.43
N ILE A 47 -11.46 -48.14 -33.23
CA ILE A 47 -11.84 -48.34 -34.65
C ILE A 47 -11.35 -47.11 -35.44
N SER A 48 -10.54 -47.39 -36.44
CA SER A 48 -10.02 -46.45 -37.42
C SER A 48 -11.12 -46.01 -38.41
N ALA A 49 -11.15 -44.73 -38.72
CA ALA A 49 -11.73 -44.25 -39.97
C ALA A 49 -10.93 -43.03 -40.45
N SER A 50 -10.15 -43.26 -41.51
CA SER A 50 -9.48 -42.19 -42.26
C SER A 50 -10.50 -41.35 -43.02
N ILE A 51 -10.53 -40.04 -42.76
CA ILE A 51 -11.06 -39.07 -43.70
C ILE A 51 -10.03 -37.94 -43.82
N CYS A 52 -9.36 -37.90 -44.98
CA CYS A 52 -8.56 -36.77 -45.42
C CYS A 52 -9.50 -35.61 -45.76
N LEU A 53 -9.37 -34.53 -45.01
CA LEU A 53 -9.84 -33.21 -45.43
C LEU A 53 -8.71 -32.21 -45.22
N LEU A 54 -8.11 -31.80 -46.33
CA LEU A 54 -7.21 -30.64 -46.38
C LEU A 54 -8.02 -29.38 -45.95
N GLY A 55 -7.80 -28.99 -44.71
CA GLY A 55 -8.24 -27.72 -44.17
C GLY A 55 -7.03 -26.92 -43.75
N CYS A 56 -6.69 -25.89 -44.53
CA CYS A 56 -5.65 -24.92 -44.21
C CYS A 56 -6.13 -24.08 -43.01
N GLY A 57 -5.92 -24.63 -41.82
CA GLY A 57 -6.20 -23.96 -40.58
C GLY A 57 -4.99 -23.13 -40.16
N LEU A 58 -5.06 -21.81 -40.33
CA LEU A 58 -4.17 -20.87 -39.68
C LEU A 58 -4.27 -21.07 -38.16
N ALA A 59 -3.33 -21.83 -37.62
CA ALA A 59 -3.15 -21.94 -36.19
C ALA A 59 -2.67 -20.60 -35.68
N LEU A 60 -3.58 -19.83 -35.07
CA LEU A 60 -3.21 -18.68 -34.28
C LEU A 60 -2.25 -19.19 -33.18
N PRO A 61 -1.12 -18.53 -32.96
CA PRO A 61 -0.25 -18.91 -31.86
C PRO A 61 -1.05 -18.75 -30.57
N VAL A 62 -1.29 -19.87 -29.87
CA VAL A 62 -1.68 -19.85 -28.47
C VAL A 62 -0.50 -19.24 -27.75
N PHE A 63 -0.60 -17.96 -27.43
CA PHE A 63 0.31 -17.33 -26.48
C PHE A 63 0.12 -18.07 -25.16
N SER A 64 0.96 -19.06 -24.92
CA SER A 64 1.20 -19.62 -23.61
C SER A 64 1.65 -18.44 -22.75
N GLN A 65 0.75 -17.90 -21.94
CA GLN A 65 1.12 -16.95 -20.89
C GLN A 65 2.01 -17.71 -19.93
N GLN A 66 3.32 -17.59 -20.11
CA GLN A 66 4.24 -17.95 -19.06
C GLN A 66 3.86 -17.13 -17.83
N PRO A 67 3.79 -17.74 -16.62
CA PRO A 67 3.56 -16.97 -15.41
C PRO A 67 4.68 -15.91 -15.35
N GLU A 68 4.29 -14.64 -15.43
CA GLU A 68 5.23 -13.53 -15.34
C GLU A 68 5.95 -13.64 -13.98
N LYS A 69 7.23 -14.02 -14.04
CA LYS A 69 8.11 -14.03 -12.86
C LYS A 69 8.04 -12.65 -12.21
N GLY A 70 7.50 -12.59 -10.99
CA GLY A 70 7.50 -11.38 -10.16
C GLY A 70 6.14 -10.73 -9.89
N LYS A 71 5.04 -11.18 -10.50
CA LYS A 71 3.70 -10.71 -10.06
C LYS A 71 3.32 -11.40 -8.75
N PRO A 72 3.15 -10.63 -7.65
CA PRO A 72 2.69 -11.22 -6.40
C PRO A 72 1.31 -11.85 -6.60
N ASP A 73 1.08 -13.00 -6.02
CA ASP A 73 -0.26 -13.60 -5.96
C ASP A 73 -1.17 -12.75 -5.08
N ALA A 74 -1.88 -11.83 -5.70
CA ALA A 74 -2.80 -10.92 -5.04
C ALA A 74 -3.92 -11.66 -4.29
N ALA A 75 -4.31 -12.85 -4.75
CA ALA A 75 -5.34 -13.67 -4.11
C ALA A 75 -4.89 -14.24 -2.75
N HIS A 76 -3.59 -14.52 -2.59
CA HIS A 76 -3.05 -15.02 -1.33
C HIS A 76 -3.03 -13.95 -0.23
N ILE A 77 -2.94 -12.68 -0.59
CA ILE A 77 -2.74 -11.57 0.32
C ILE A 77 -4.03 -11.14 1.02
N SER A 78 -5.17 -11.22 0.35
CA SER A 78 -6.47 -10.84 0.92
C SER A 78 -6.85 -11.69 2.14
N LYS A 79 -6.41 -12.97 2.17
CA LYS A 79 -6.73 -13.92 3.24
C LYS A 79 -5.91 -13.73 4.54
N THR A 80 -4.83 -12.95 4.49
CA THR A 80 -3.90 -12.80 5.61
C THR A 80 -4.03 -11.45 6.32
N LYS A 81 -4.86 -10.55 5.80
CA LYS A 81 -5.08 -9.23 6.41
C LYS A 81 -6.16 -9.28 7.48
N ALA A 82 -5.97 -8.49 8.54
CA ALA A 82 -6.93 -8.37 9.62
C ALA A 82 -8.26 -7.77 9.14
N ASP A 83 -9.35 -8.08 9.85
CA ASP A 83 -10.71 -7.63 9.50
C ASP A 83 -10.80 -6.11 9.29
N TRP A 84 -10.08 -5.30 10.09
CA TRP A 84 -10.05 -3.85 9.95
C TRP A 84 -9.53 -3.40 8.57
N TRP A 85 -8.58 -4.12 7.98
CA TRP A 85 -8.04 -3.81 6.66
C TRP A 85 -9.11 -4.02 5.57
N SER A 86 -9.83 -5.14 5.63
CA SER A 86 -10.93 -5.45 4.71
C SER A 86 -12.08 -4.45 4.83
N GLN A 87 -12.45 -4.09 6.07
CA GLN A 87 -13.47 -3.08 6.34
C GLN A 87 -13.05 -1.71 5.79
N ARG A 88 -11.79 -1.30 6.01
CA ARG A 88 -11.29 -0.06 5.45
C ARG A 88 -11.28 -0.09 3.91
N HIS A 89 -10.84 -1.18 3.29
CA HIS A 89 -10.87 -1.30 1.83
C HIS A 89 -12.30 -1.17 1.28
N ALA A 90 -13.27 -1.82 1.90
CA ALA A 90 -14.68 -1.70 1.51
C ALA A 90 -15.19 -0.26 1.62
N LEU A 91 -14.87 0.43 2.73
CA LEU A 91 -15.20 1.84 2.92
C LEU A 91 -14.58 2.73 1.84
N LEU A 92 -13.30 2.56 1.55
CA LEU A 92 -12.60 3.37 0.54
C LEU A 92 -13.13 3.12 -0.87
N LYS A 93 -13.47 1.88 -1.19
CA LYS A 93 -14.13 1.51 -2.44
C LYS A 93 -15.48 2.20 -2.60
N GLN A 94 -16.31 2.21 -1.54
CA GLN A 94 -17.58 2.93 -1.51
C GLN A 94 -17.37 4.44 -1.63
N THR A 95 -16.44 5.01 -0.86
CA THR A 95 -16.11 6.44 -0.91
C THR A 95 -15.72 6.88 -2.32
N LEU A 96 -14.86 6.12 -3.00
CA LEU A 96 -14.48 6.42 -4.38
C LEU A 96 -15.67 6.38 -5.34
N ALA A 97 -16.59 5.42 -5.17
CA ALA A 97 -17.74 5.27 -6.05
C ALA A 97 -18.80 6.36 -5.86
N GLU A 98 -18.88 6.95 -4.66
CA GLU A 98 -19.96 7.86 -4.29
C GLU A 98 -19.55 9.34 -4.23
N THR A 99 -18.24 9.63 -4.12
CA THR A 99 -17.74 11.01 -3.95
C THR A 99 -16.98 11.54 -5.17
N PRO A 100 -17.11 12.81 -5.48
CA PRO A 100 -16.21 13.46 -6.43
C PRO A 100 -14.76 13.29 -5.98
N CYS A 101 -13.88 12.91 -6.91
CA CYS A 101 -12.47 12.75 -6.65
C CYS A 101 -11.65 13.41 -7.75
N GLN A 102 -11.15 14.62 -7.51
CA GLN A 102 -10.23 15.29 -8.44
C GLN A 102 -8.77 14.98 -8.12
N LEU A 103 -8.46 14.70 -6.86
CA LEU A 103 -7.14 14.39 -6.36
C LEU A 103 -7.16 13.07 -5.58
N LEU A 104 -6.55 12.04 -6.12
CA LEU A 104 -6.48 10.71 -5.51
C LEU A 104 -5.11 10.48 -4.88
N PHE A 105 -5.07 10.01 -3.64
CA PHE A 105 -3.84 9.55 -2.99
C PHE A 105 -3.87 8.04 -2.81
N ILE A 106 -2.88 7.33 -3.33
CA ILE A 106 -2.71 5.88 -3.19
C ILE A 106 -1.43 5.60 -2.40
N GLY A 107 -1.52 4.75 -1.36
CA GLY A 107 -0.33 4.43 -0.58
C GLY A 107 -0.59 3.51 0.61
N ASP A 108 0.36 3.52 1.51
CA ASP A 108 0.41 2.71 2.73
C ASP A 108 0.01 3.50 4.01
N SER A 109 0.63 3.17 5.17
CA SER A 109 0.36 3.86 6.43
C SER A 109 0.71 5.34 6.41
N ILE A 110 1.72 5.75 5.67
CA ILE A 110 2.13 7.15 5.59
C ILE A 110 1.05 7.96 4.86
N THR A 111 0.47 7.40 3.79
CA THR A 111 -0.70 8.00 3.13
C THR A 111 -1.96 7.91 4.00
N HIS A 112 -2.21 6.76 4.65
CA HIS A 112 -3.37 6.59 5.53
C HIS A 112 -3.42 7.65 6.63
N ARG A 113 -2.29 7.98 7.24
CA ARG A 113 -2.19 8.93 8.37
C ARG A 113 -2.45 10.39 8.00
N TRP A 114 -2.71 10.71 6.74
CA TRP A 114 -3.35 11.99 6.41
C TRP A 114 -4.70 12.18 7.12
N GLU A 115 -5.34 11.10 7.56
CA GLU A 115 -6.62 11.14 8.30
C GLU A 115 -6.42 11.33 9.82
N THR A 116 -5.21 11.19 10.33
CA THR A 116 -4.85 11.35 11.75
C THR A 116 -3.81 12.43 11.95
N ASP A 117 -2.53 12.11 11.88
CA ASP A 117 -1.41 13.03 12.12
C ASP A 117 -1.37 14.17 11.10
N GLY A 118 -1.80 13.92 9.86
CA GLY A 118 -1.87 14.91 8.79
C GLY A 118 -3.20 15.63 8.65
N LYS A 119 -4.23 15.29 9.44
CA LYS A 119 -5.63 15.71 9.22
C LYS A 119 -5.83 17.20 9.04
N LYS A 120 -5.21 18.00 9.88
CA LYS A 120 -5.31 19.46 9.83
C LYS A 120 -4.69 20.01 8.54
N ILE A 121 -3.53 19.50 8.17
CA ILE A 121 -2.81 19.90 6.97
C ILE A 121 -3.57 19.45 5.71
N TRP A 122 -4.10 18.23 5.71
CA TRP A 122 -4.96 17.72 4.63
C TRP A 122 -6.11 18.67 4.33
N SER A 123 -6.85 19.05 5.37
CA SER A 123 -7.97 19.96 5.24
C SER A 123 -7.55 21.36 4.73
N GLN A 124 -6.40 21.85 5.16
CA GLN A 124 -5.86 23.15 4.78
C GLN A 124 -5.40 23.22 3.32
N TYR A 125 -4.73 22.14 2.84
CA TYR A 125 -4.02 22.15 1.57
C TYR A 125 -4.80 21.53 0.42
N PHE A 126 -5.56 20.48 0.70
CA PHE A 126 -6.15 19.66 -0.38
C PHE A 126 -7.66 19.75 -0.48
N SER A 127 -8.40 20.27 0.52
CA SER A 127 -9.86 20.38 0.45
C SER A 127 -10.40 21.01 -0.85
N PRO A 128 -9.77 22.03 -1.47
CA PRO A 128 -10.28 22.61 -2.70
C PRO A 128 -10.27 21.66 -3.91
N TYR A 129 -9.56 20.53 -3.83
CA TYR A 129 -9.34 19.60 -4.93
C TYR A 129 -10.16 18.31 -4.80
N ALA A 130 -11.21 18.28 -3.99
CA ALA A 130 -12.00 17.08 -3.70
C ALA A 130 -11.09 15.85 -3.51
N PRO A 131 -10.22 15.83 -2.48
CA PRO A 131 -9.21 14.79 -2.32
C PRO A 131 -9.81 13.51 -1.73
N VAL A 132 -9.37 12.35 -2.24
CA VAL A 132 -9.68 11.05 -1.64
C VAL A 132 -8.38 10.36 -1.23
N ASN A 133 -8.34 9.92 0.03
CA ASN A 133 -7.24 9.17 0.59
C ASN A 133 -7.49 7.66 0.46
N PHE A 134 -6.81 7.02 -0.49
CA PHE A 134 -6.88 5.58 -0.72
C PHE A 134 -5.70 4.81 -0.06
N GLY A 135 -5.12 5.34 1.01
CA GLY A 135 -4.06 4.71 1.79
C GLY A 135 -4.59 3.69 2.81
N ILE A 136 -3.90 2.56 2.98
CA ILE A 136 -4.15 1.60 4.05
C ILE A 136 -2.84 1.23 4.75
N GLY A 137 -2.86 1.28 6.09
CA GLY A 137 -1.69 0.95 6.91
C GLY A 137 -1.11 -0.44 6.62
N GLY A 138 0.22 -0.52 6.52
CA GLY A 138 0.94 -1.77 6.28
C GLY A 138 0.83 -2.32 4.86
N ASP A 139 0.23 -1.57 3.91
CA ASP A 139 0.18 -2.01 2.53
C ASP A 139 1.57 -2.08 1.91
N ARG A 140 1.77 -3.12 1.12
CA ARG A 140 2.85 -3.34 0.18
C ARG A 140 2.32 -3.15 -1.24
N THR A 141 3.18 -3.14 -2.23
CA THR A 141 2.78 -2.99 -3.64
C THR A 141 1.72 -4.00 -4.06
N GLU A 142 1.89 -5.27 -3.68
CA GLU A 142 0.95 -6.34 -4.00
C GLU A 142 -0.43 -6.15 -3.37
N HIS A 143 -0.51 -5.58 -2.17
CA HIS A 143 -1.80 -5.26 -1.54
C HIS A 143 -2.52 -4.15 -2.31
N VAL A 144 -1.79 -3.10 -2.70
CA VAL A 144 -2.34 -2.00 -3.50
C VAL A 144 -2.83 -2.51 -4.86
N LEU A 145 -2.06 -3.36 -5.53
CA LEU A 145 -2.46 -3.97 -6.81
C LEU A 145 -3.75 -4.75 -6.67
N TRP A 146 -3.86 -5.60 -5.63
CA TRP A 146 -5.10 -6.33 -5.36
C TRP A 146 -6.29 -5.39 -5.12
N ARG A 147 -6.11 -4.32 -4.34
CA ARG A 147 -7.18 -3.35 -4.06
C ARG A 147 -7.63 -2.60 -5.32
N ILE A 148 -6.69 -2.28 -6.21
CA ILE A 148 -7.02 -1.65 -7.50
C ILE A 148 -7.85 -2.62 -8.35
N ASP A 149 -7.47 -3.89 -8.43
CA ASP A 149 -8.22 -4.88 -9.20
C ASP A 149 -9.64 -5.08 -8.63
N ASP A 150 -9.77 -5.19 -7.31
CA ASP A 150 -11.07 -5.38 -6.65
C ASP A 150 -11.98 -4.14 -6.74
N SER A 151 -11.42 -2.94 -6.62
CA SER A 151 -12.20 -1.69 -6.66
C SER A 151 -12.42 -1.18 -8.07
N ALA A 152 -11.54 -1.55 -9.00
CA ALA A 152 -11.39 -0.94 -10.32
C ALA A 152 -11.31 0.60 -10.24
N LEU A 153 -10.91 1.16 -9.09
CA LEU A 153 -10.86 2.60 -8.80
C LEU A 153 -12.09 3.35 -9.35
N LYS A 154 -13.26 2.74 -9.25
CA LYS A 154 -14.50 3.32 -9.77
C LYS A 154 -14.79 4.64 -9.09
N THR A 155 -14.90 5.69 -9.88
CA THR A 155 -15.25 7.04 -9.43
C THR A 155 -16.32 7.61 -10.37
N PRO A 156 -17.14 8.58 -9.94
CA PRO A 156 -18.08 9.29 -10.82
C PRO A 156 -17.35 10.01 -11.97
N HIS A 157 -16.14 10.53 -11.69
CA HIS A 157 -15.28 11.22 -12.65
C HIS A 157 -13.84 10.81 -12.43
N SER A 158 -13.08 10.63 -13.50
CA SER A 158 -11.64 10.34 -13.41
C SER A 158 -10.91 11.44 -12.65
N PRO A 159 -10.03 11.10 -11.70
CA PRO A 159 -9.18 12.08 -11.02
C PRO A 159 -8.34 12.87 -12.03
N GLN A 160 -8.12 14.16 -11.78
CA GLN A 160 -7.18 14.95 -12.58
C GLN A 160 -5.73 14.57 -12.20
N VAL A 161 -5.48 14.37 -10.92
CA VAL A 161 -4.16 13.99 -10.39
C VAL A 161 -4.29 12.80 -9.46
N CYS A 162 -3.37 11.84 -9.61
CA CYS A 162 -3.17 10.74 -8.67
C CYS A 162 -1.74 10.79 -8.09
N VAL A 163 -1.63 10.87 -6.77
CA VAL A 163 -0.36 10.80 -6.05
C VAL A 163 -0.15 9.38 -5.53
N ILE A 164 0.97 8.77 -5.90
CA ILE A 164 1.31 7.40 -5.48
C ILE A 164 2.56 7.44 -4.62
N MET A 165 2.50 6.91 -3.39
CA MET A 165 3.65 6.70 -2.52
C MET A 165 3.46 5.42 -1.70
N VAL A 166 4.19 4.37 -2.03
CA VAL A 166 4.15 3.04 -1.40
C VAL A 166 5.48 2.32 -1.63
N GLY A 167 5.79 1.33 -0.80
CA GLY A 167 6.96 0.47 -1.01
C GLY A 167 7.83 0.30 0.24
N THR A 168 7.77 1.19 1.21
CA THR A 168 8.56 1.07 2.45
C THR A 168 8.29 -0.23 3.22
N ASN A 169 7.12 -0.84 3.05
CA ASN A 169 6.75 -2.12 3.67
C ASN A 169 7.25 -3.34 2.88
N ASN A 170 7.67 -3.19 1.63
CA ASN A 170 8.26 -4.26 0.83
C ASN A 170 9.71 -4.56 1.25
N THR A 171 10.41 -3.57 1.79
CA THR A 171 11.83 -3.67 2.19
C THR A 171 12.05 -4.22 3.60
N GLY A 172 11.02 -4.36 4.39
CA GLY A 172 11.14 -4.58 5.83
C GLY A 172 11.35 -6.02 6.28
N GLN A 173 10.83 -6.30 7.45
CA GLN A 173 11.09 -7.46 8.31
C GLN A 173 10.38 -8.75 7.89
N TYR A 174 9.64 -8.75 6.79
CA TYR A 174 8.79 -9.87 6.41
C TYR A 174 9.56 -10.94 5.63
N LYS A 175 9.26 -12.21 5.89
CA LYS A 175 9.72 -13.34 5.06
C LYS A 175 9.19 -13.13 3.63
N GLY A 176 10.06 -13.22 2.63
CA GLY A 176 9.70 -12.97 1.23
C GLY A 176 9.92 -11.52 0.81
N ARG A 177 11.01 -10.89 1.26
CA ARG A 177 11.42 -9.56 0.83
C ARG A 177 11.51 -9.49 -0.68
N GLN A 178 10.90 -8.47 -1.22
CA GLN A 178 11.14 -8.11 -2.61
C GLN A 178 12.48 -7.36 -2.72
N THR A 179 13.17 -7.57 -3.82
CA THR A 179 14.32 -6.77 -4.20
C THR A 179 13.88 -5.32 -4.49
N PRO A 180 14.80 -4.35 -4.47
CA PRO A 180 14.47 -2.99 -4.90
C PRO A 180 13.86 -2.96 -6.31
N GLN A 181 14.34 -3.76 -7.23
CA GLN A 181 13.83 -3.86 -8.60
C GLN A 181 12.38 -4.36 -8.62
N GLU A 182 12.09 -5.48 -7.93
CA GLU A 182 10.74 -6.04 -7.86
C GLU A 182 9.76 -5.06 -7.21
N THR A 183 10.18 -4.35 -6.17
CA THR A 183 9.36 -3.31 -5.53
C THR A 183 9.07 -2.17 -6.49
N ALA A 184 10.10 -1.66 -7.20
CA ALA A 184 9.92 -0.60 -8.18
C ALA A 184 9.03 -1.04 -9.36
N GLU A 185 9.14 -2.29 -9.81
CA GLU A 185 8.24 -2.88 -10.82
C GLU A 185 6.80 -2.93 -10.31
N GLY A 186 6.58 -3.35 -9.06
CA GLY A 186 5.26 -3.32 -8.44
C GLY A 186 4.66 -1.90 -8.38
N ILE A 187 5.49 -0.90 -8.08
CA ILE A 187 5.05 0.51 -8.06
C ILE A 187 4.72 1.01 -9.48
N ARG A 188 5.54 0.68 -10.47
CA ARG A 188 5.24 1.00 -11.88
C ARG A 188 3.98 0.32 -12.38
N GLU A 189 3.74 -0.93 -11.96
CA GLU A 189 2.48 -1.63 -12.32
C GLU A 189 1.25 -0.96 -11.66
N ILE A 190 1.37 -0.44 -10.43
CA ILE A 190 0.31 0.37 -9.82
C ILE A 190 0.02 1.59 -10.69
N ALA A 191 1.04 2.35 -11.08
CA ALA A 191 0.88 3.52 -11.96
C ALA A 191 0.27 3.13 -13.32
N SER A 192 0.69 2.01 -13.91
CA SER A 192 0.15 1.45 -15.15
C SER A 192 -1.34 1.14 -15.02
N ARG A 193 -1.78 0.52 -13.92
CA ARG A 193 -3.21 0.21 -13.71
C ARG A 193 -4.04 1.47 -13.51
N VAL A 194 -3.54 2.45 -12.76
CA VAL A 194 -4.20 3.76 -12.65
C VAL A 194 -4.34 4.39 -14.03
N HIS A 195 -3.29 4.42 -14.84
CA HIS A 195 -3.35 4.97 -16.18
C HIS A 195 -4.33 4.23 -17.11
N ARG A 196 -4.40 2.89 -17.03
CA ARG A 196 -5.39 2.12 -17.81
C ARG A 196 -6.83 2.41 -17.43
N LEU A 197 -7.09 2.58 -16.13
CA LEU A 197 -8.44 2.88 -15.62
C LEU A 197 -8.83 4.34 -15.83
N HIS A 198 -7.88 5.25 -15.78
CA HIS A 198 -8.05 6.69 -15.88
C HIS A 198 -7.00 7.31 -16.82
N PRO A 199 -7.14 7.15 -18.15
CA PRO A 199 -6.10 7.53 -19.12
C PRO A 199 -5.77 9.03 -19.16
N ALA A 200 -6.68 9.88 -18.68
CA ALA A 200 -6.48 11.34 -18.64
C ALA A 200 -5.81 11.83 -17.34
N THR A 201 -5.67 10.96 -16.34
CA THR A 201 -5.10 11.32 -15.03
C THR A 201 -3.58 11.52 -15.13
N GLU A 202 -3.08 12.61 -14.56
CA GLU A 202 -1.66 12.81 -14.34
C GLU A 202 -1.24 12.13 -13.05
N ILE A 203 -0.18 11.35 -13.10
CA ILE A 203 0.29 10.55 -11.97
C ILE A 203 1.58 11.15 -11.42
N ILE A 204 1.56 11.60 -10.18
CA ILE A 204 2.73 12.00 -9.42
C ILE A 204 3.21 10.78 -8.64
N LEU A 205 4.31 10.19 -9.08
CA LEU A 205 4.93 9.05 -8.45
C LEU A 205 6.03 9.57 -7.50
N LEU A 206 5.74 9.61 -6.21
CA LEU A 206 6.69 10.09 -5.22
C LEU A 206 7.75 9.03 -4.93
N HIS A 207 8.97 9.47 -4.75
CA HIS A 207 9.99 8.67 -4.09
C HIS A 207 9.47 8.20 -2.72
N ILE A 208 9.81 6.97 -2.35
CA ILE A 208 9.55 6.45 -1.01
C ILE A 208 10.33 7.32 -0.02
N PHE A 209 9.66 7.76 1.03
CA PHE A 209 10.25 8.66 2.01
C PHE A 209 11.39 8.00 2.79
N PRO A 210 12.33 8.81 3.29
CA PRO A 210 13.38 8.33 4.18
C PRO A 210 12.77 7.63 5.39
N ARG A 211 13.53 6.67 5.94
CA ARG A 211 13.19 6.00 7.21
C ARG A 211 14.46 5.72 8.01
N GLY A 212 14.28 5.27 9.26
CA GLY A 212 15.42 5.06 10.14
C GLY A 212 15.97 6.36 10.71
N LYS A 213 16.96 6.26 11.58
CA LYS A 213 17.53 7.42 12.28
C LYS A 213 18.56 8.16 11.45
N THR A 214 19.36 7.42 10.67
CA THR A 214 20.50 7.97 9.92
C THR A 214 20.46 7.49 8.46
N ALA A 215 21.34 8.05 7.62
CA ALA A 215 21.46 7.67 6.22
C ALA A 215 21.93 6.21 6.04
N GLU A 216 22.66 5.67 7.00
CA GLU A 216 23.21 4.31 7.00
C GLU A 216 22.19 3.25 7.44
N ASP A 217 20.97 3.65 7.86
CA ASP A 217 19.94 2.67 8.21
C ASP A 217 19.68 1.73 7.01
N PRO A 218 19.81 0.40 7.21
CA PRO A 218 19.71 -0.55 6.10
C PRO A 218 18.38 -0.48 5.34
N LEU A 219 17.28 -0.12 6.01
CA LEU A 219 15.97 0.00 5.38
C LEU A 219 15.83 1.32 4.62
N ARG A 220 16.53 2.39 5.04
CA ARG A 220 16.65 3.63 4.28
C ARG A 220 17.41 3.37 2.99
N ILE A 221 18.55 2.70 3.07
CA ILE A 221 19.34 2.33 1.89
C ILE A 221 18.48 1.52 0.90
N GLN A 222 17.65 0.59 1.38
CA GLN A 222 16.72 -0.14 0.51
C GLN A 222 15.70 0.78 -0.17
N ASN A 223 15.08 1.72 0.58
CA ASN A 223 14.15 2.69 -0.02
C ASN A 223 14.85 3.55 -1.09
N GLU A 224 16.09 3.97 -0.85
CA GLU A 224 16.88 4.73 -1.82
C GLU A 224 17.23 3.92 -3.08
N MET A 225 17.52 2.63 -2.92
CA MET A 225 17.74 1.75 -4.07
C MET A 225 16.46 1.61 -4.91
N ILE A 226 15.29 1.49 -4.28
CA ILE A 226 14.01 1.49 -4.98
C ILE A 226 13.79 2.82 -5.71
N ASN A 227 14.06 3.94 -5.05
CA ASN A 227 13.90 5.27 -5.64
C ASN A 227 14.77 5.47 -6.89
N ARG A 228 16.02 4.97 -6.87
CA ARG A 228 16.89 4.97 -8.06
C ARG A 228 16.31 4.12 -9.21
N GLU A 229 15.61 3.02 -8.88
CA GLU A 229 14.91 2.25 -9.91
C GLU A 229 13.67 3.00 -10.43
N LEU A 230 12.97 3.76 -9.56
CA LEU A 230 11.84 4.59 -9.98
C LEU A 230 12.25 5.74 -10.91
N ASP A 231 13.45 6.30 -10.73
CA ASP A 231 14.00 7.36 -11.62
C ASP A 231 14.11 6.90 -13.09
N LYS A 232 14.16 5.58 -13.34
CA LYS A 232 14.19 5.01 -14.70
C LYS A 232 12.77 4.91 -15.31
N THR A 233 11.74 5.35 -14.63
CA THR A 233 10.36 5.27 -15.11
C THR A 233 10.16 6.21 -16.29
N ASN A 234 9.74 5.65 -17.42
CA ASN A 234 9.38 6.40 -18.61
C ASN A 234 8.00 5.93 -19.08
N MET A 235 6.96 6.54 -18.53
CA MET A 235 5.56 6.21 -18.82
C MET A 235 4.78 7.50 -19.10
N PRO A 236 3.84 7.48 -20.07
CA PRO A 236 3.00 8.64 -20.35
C PRO A 236 2.25 9.11 -19.10
N ARG A 237 2.23 10.41 -18.85
CA ARG A 237 1.53 11.04 -17.72
C ARG A 237 1.99 10.56 -16.33
N VAL A 238 3.18 9.99 -16.22
CA VAL A 238 3.78 9.59 -14.95
C VAL A 238 5.01 10.46 -14.69
N HIS A 239 4.98 11.19 -13.59
CA HIS A 239 6.00 12.14 -13.18
C HIS A 239 6.63 11.66 -11.87
N VAL A 240 7.87 11.21 -11.96
CA VAL A 240 8.64 10.82 -10.77
C VAL A 240 9.10 12.07 -10.05
N VAL A 241 8.77 12.21 -8.79
CA VAL A 241 9.05 13.40 -7.99
C VAL A 241 9.75 13.02 -6.68
N ASN A 242 10.90 13.62 -6.44
CA ASN A 242 11.65 13.46 -5.20
C ASN A 242 11.54 14.72 -4.34
N ILE A 243 10.86 14.57 -3.20
CA ILE A 243 10.74 15.64 -2.19
C ILE A 243 11.48 15.30 -0.88
N ASN A 244 12.27 14.23 -0.86
CA ASN A 244 12.85 13.68 0.37
C ASN A 244 13.77 14.67 1.12
N SER A 245 14.39 15.58 0.42
CA SER A 245 15.29 16.59 1.01
C SER A 245 14.59 17.53 1.99
N VAL A 246 13.26 17.73 1.88
CA VAL A 246 12.53 18.61 2.81
C VAL A 246 12.42 18.06 4.22
N PHE A 247 12.66 16.76 4.38
CA PHE A 247 12.59 16.06 5.67
C PHE A 247 13.93 15.95 6.38
N LEU A 248 15.03 16.20 5.67
CA LEU A 248 16.38 15.83 6.12
C LEU A 248 17.24 17.06 6.35
N ASP A 249 18.13 16.95 7.34
CA ASP A 249 19.27 17.85 7.53
C ASP A 249 20.42 17.47 6.59
N LYS A 250 21.48 18.28 6.60
CA LYS A 250 22.66 18.12 5.74
C LYS A 250 23.40 16.79 5.94
N ASP A 251 23.34 16.24 7.13
CA ASP A 251 23.93 14.93 7.50
C ASP A 251 23.02 13.74 7.17
N GLY A 252 21.85 13.97 6.57
CA GLY A 252 20.88 12.95 6.22
C GLY A 252 20.03 12.47 7.40
N THR A 253 20.11 13.06 8.58
CA THR A 253 19.18 12.79 9.68
C THR A 253 17.87 13.54 9.47
N PHE A 254 16.78 13.06 10.09
CA PHE A 254 15.53 13.80 10.05
C PHE A 254 15.64 15.13 10.79
N LEU A 255 15.06 16.17 10.22
CA LEU A 255 14.88 17.44 10.91
C LEU A 255 14.10 17.23 12.24
N PRO A 256 14.38 18.01 13.29
CA PRO A 256 13.77 17.81 14.60
C PRO A 256 12.23 17.87 14.54
N GLY A 257 11.58 16.86 15.09
CA GLY A 257 10.13 16.78 15.24
C GLY A 257 9.36 16.45 13.94
N ILE A 258 10.04 16.00 12.89
CA ILE A 258 9.41 15.61 11.60
C ILE A 258 8.77 14.23 11.68
N THR A 259 9.37 13.31 12.44
CA THR A 259 8.89 11.95 12.61
C THR A 259 8.57 11.66 14.06
N GLY A 260 7.53 10.85 14.31
CA GLY A 260 7.19 10.33 15.63
C GLY A 260 7.85 9.00 15.96
N ASP A 261 8.21 8.26 14.92
CA ASP A 261 8.94 7.00 14.96
C ASP A 261 9.86 6.92 13.72
N PRO A 262 10.65 5.84 13.52
CA PRO A 262 11.57 5.76 12.37
C PRO A 262 10.92 5.79 10.98
N VAL A 263 9.57 5.86 10.85
CA VAL A 263 8.85 5.75 9.57
C VAL A 263 7.81 6.84 9.36
N HIS A 264 7.05 7.17 10.41
CA HIS A 264 5.82 7.95 10.27
C HIS A 264 6.04 9.42 10.62
N LEU A 265 5.46 10.27 9.77
CA LEU A 265 5.52 11.72 9.93
C LEU A 265 4.62 12.21 11.08
N THR A 266 5.04 13.30 11.72
CA THR A 266 4.20 14.13 12.59
C THR A 266 3.42 15.15 11.77
N GLU A 267 2.54 15.95 12.40
CA GLU A 267 1.88 17.09 11.75
C GLU A 267 2.90 18.01 11.05
N LYS A 268 4.05 18.27 11.68
CA LYS A 268 5.13 19.07 11.08
C LYS A 268 5.68 18.43 9.81
N GLY A 269 5.88 17.10 9.81
CA GLY A 269 6.31 16.36 8.63
C GLY A 269 5.27 16.39 7.51
N TYR A 270 4.00 16.24 7.83
CA TYR A 270 2.90 16.37 6.86
C TYR A 270 2.81 17.76 6.27
N ARG A 271 3.11 18.81 7.03
CA ARG A 271 3.18 20.16 6.50
C ARG A 271 4.28 20.32 5.46
N LEU A 272 5.48 19.83 5.75
CA LEU A 272 6.58 19.85 4.77
C LEU A 272 6.25 19.06 3.51
N TRP A 273 5.58 17.90 3.67
CA TRP A 273 5.09 17.13 2.52
C TRP A 273 4.10 17.95 1.70
N ALA A 274 3.10 18.57 2.32
CA ALA A 274 2.11 19.38 1.63
C ALA A 274 2.75 20.59 0.92
N ASP A 275 3.67 21.30 1.59
CA ASP A 275 4.36 22.46 1.04
C ASP A 275 5.16 22.10 -0.22
N ALA A 276 5.83 20.93 -0.21
CA ALA A 276 6.63 20.47 -1.35
C ALA A 276 5.76 19.88 -2.47
N LEU A 277 4.64 19.21 -2.12
CA LEU A 277 3.81 18.51 -3.09
C LEU A 277 2.79 19.41 -3.79
N LEU A 278 2.23 20.40 -3.09
CA LEU A 278 1.16 21.22 -3.66
C LEU A 278 1.57 21.97 -4.94
N PRO A 279 2.79 22.51 -5.09
CA PRO A 279 3.24 23.07 -6.36
C PRO A 279 3.24 22.04 -7.50
N GLU A 280 3.60 20.80 -7.23
CA GLU A 280 3.60 19.72 -8.22
C GLU A 280 2.17 19.36 -8.67
N ILE A 281 1.25 19.25 -7.71
CA ILE A 281 -0.18 19.01 -7.98
C ILE A 281 -0.75 20.13 -8.87
N LYS A 282 -0.47 21.39 -8.53
CA LYS A 282 -0.99 22.57 -9.26
C LYS A 282 -0.57 22.64 -10.73
N LYS A 283 0.52 21.97 -11.13
CA LYS A 283 0.94 21.91 -12.54
C LYS A 283 -0.12 21.21 -13.41
N TYR A 284 -0.92 20.31 -12.82
CA TYR A 284 -1.81 19.40 -13.52
C TYR A 284 -3.29 19.57 -13.14
N MET A 285 -3.60 20.31 -12.08
CA MET A 285 -4.98 20.66 -11.70
C MET A 285 -5.49 21.81 -12.60
N LYS A 286 -6.69 21.63 -13.14
CA LYS A 286 -7.36 22.61 -14.01
C LYS A 286 -8.46 23.33 -13.27
#